data_4313c20a1c4125046e7dd31507cbb76d
#
_entry.id   4313c20a1c4125046e7dd31507cbb76d
#
_cell.length_a   1.000
_cell.length_b   1.000
_cell.length_c   1.000
_cell.angle_alpha   90.00
_cell.angle_beta   90.00
_cell.angle_gamma   90.00
#
_symmetry.space_group_name_H-M   'P 1'
#
loop_
_entity.id
_entity.type
_entity.pdbx_description
1 polymer ?
#
loop_
_entity_poly.entity_id
_entity_poly.type
_entity_poly.pdbx_seq_one_letter_code
_entity_poly.pdbx_strand_id
1 'polypeptide(L)'
;HGGANASDDFGFNTTGALFTVSGGNLQSGGQTFATYTNNAGTLTVNVTSSVATATTALINDVLQHITYQNSSNDPASSVQLDWSFSDGNSGDAQGTGPNPGTGTGSVTVSITNVNDAPTLSATGLDPTYIEGAAAADLYSGPAANTVETTNTADRFASMSLTVTNVSDGANEILNI
;
A
#
# COMPACT_ATOMS: atom_id res chain seq x y z
N HIS A 1 -7.44 14.89 3.00
CA HIS A 1 -6.95 13.55 3.18
C HIS A 1 -5.53 13.63 3.68
N GLY A 2 -5.18 12.85 4.70
CA GLY A 2 -3.87 12.90 5.32
C GLY A 2 -2.79 12.58 4.29
N GLY A 3 -1.76 13.40 4.18
CA GLY A 3 -0.68 13.32 3.21
C GLY A 3 -0.10 11.92 2.97
N ALA A 4 1.07 11.87 2.35
CA ALA A 4 1.79 10.63 2.07
C ALA A 4 1.90 9.72 3.30
N ASN A 5 1.64 8.43 3.14
CA ASN A 5 1.68 7.44 4.21
C ASN A 5 2.44 6.17 3.80
N ALA A 6 2.66 5.27 4.75
CA ALA A 6 3.45 4.06 4.51
C ALA A 6 2.79 3.03 3.57
N SER A 7 1.48 3.17 3.32
CA SER A 7 0.75 2.30 2.38
C SER A 7 0.87 2.78 0.93
N ASP A 8 1.25 4.04 0.72
CA ASP A 8 1.47 4.61 -0.60
C ASP A 8 2.88 4.24 -1.07
N ASP A 9 2.98 3.65 -2.24
CA ASP A 9 4.25 3.21 -2.80
C ASP A 9 4.35 3.58 -4.28
N PHE A 10 5.54 4.03 -4.66
CA PHE A 10 5.87 4.37 -6.04
C PHE A 10 6.87 3.38 -6.63
N GLY A 11 6.78 3.17 -7.92
CA GLY A 11 7.71 2.34 -8.66
C GLY A 11 7.97 2.88 -10.05
N PHE A 12 8.66 2.07 -10.85
CA PHE A 12 8.88 2.35 -12.25
C PHE A 12 8.53 1.11 -13.08
N ASN A 13 7.71 1.29 -14.11
CA ASN A 13 7.53 0.28 -15.14
C ASN A 13 8.61 0.47 -16.20
N THR A 14 9.61 -0.40 -16.21
CA THR A 14 10.73 -0.29 -17.16
C THR A 14 10.49 -0.97 -18.50
N THR A 15 9.29 -1.49 -18.75
CA THR A 15 8.96 -2.11 -20.04
C THR A 15 8.88 -1.06 -21.15
N GLY A 16 9.80 -1.11 -22.09
CA GLY A 16 9.91 -0.13 -23.17
C GLY A 16 10.58 1.19 -22.79
N ALA A 17 11.01 1.34 -21.53
CA ALA A 17 11.68 2.54 -21.05
C ALA A 17 13.10 2.69 -21.63
N LEU A 18 13.56 3.93 -21.75
CA LEU A 18 14.94 4.28 -22.17
C LEU A 18 15.94 4.13 -21.01
N PHE A 19 15.47 3.70 -19.84
CA PHE A 19 16.27 3.52 -18.65
C PHE A 19 16.02 2.17 -17.99
N THR A 20 16.92 1.79 -17.10
CA THR A 20 16.79 0.64 -16.19
C THR A 20 16.93 1.09 -14.75
N VAL A 21 16.41 0.29 -13.83
CA VAL A 21 16.47 0.54 -12.37
C VAL A 21 17.40 -0.47 -11.74
N SER A 22 18.36 0.00 -10.94
CA SER A 22 19.30 -0.85 -10.21
C SER A 22 19.75 -0.21 -8.91
N GLY A 23 19.43 -0.81 -7.76
CA GLY A 23 19.93 -0.39 -6.45
C GLY A 23 19.71 1.08 -6.10
N GLY A 24 18.54 1.64 -6.41
CA GLY A 24 18.25 3.07 -6.18
C GLY A 24 18.79 4.02 -7.26
N ASN A 25 19.29 3.47 -8.36
CA ASN A 25 19.80 4.24 -9.50
C ASN A 25 18.90 4.09 -10.72
N LEU A 26 18.77 5.16 -11.49
CA LEU A 26 18.23 5.16 -12.85
C LEU A 26 19.40 5.23 -13.82
N GLN A 27 19.47 4.25 -14.72
CA GLN A 27 20.61 4.05 -15.60
C GLN A 27 20.19 4.05 -17.08
N SER A 28 21.01 4.64 -17.92
CA SER A 28 20.91 4.55 -19.38
C SER A 28 22.23 4.04 -19.96
N GLY A 29 22.18 2.99 -20.78
CA GLY A 29 23.39 2.33 -21.28
C GLY A 29 24.29 1.78 -20.16
N GLY A 30 23.72 1.39 -19.01
CA GLY A 30 24.48 0.89 -17.86
C GLY A 30 25.13 1.98 -16.98
N GLN A 31 24.91 3.25 -17.30
CA GLN A 31 25.49 4.39 -16.56
C GLN A 31 24.41 5.15 -15.82
N THR A 32 24.67 5.52 -14.56
CA THR A 32 23.73 6.26 -13.71
C THR A 32 23.63 7.72 -14.14
N PHE A 33 22.40 8.17 -14.40
CA PHE A 33 22.08 9.58 -14.66
C PHE A 33 21.24 10.22 -13.56
N ALA A 34 20.56 9.39 -12.75
CA ALA A 34 19.78 9.84 -11.59
C ALA A 34 19.79 8.76 -10.50
N THR A 35 19.53 9.21 -9.26
CA THR A 35 19.24 8.33 -8.13
C THR A 35 17.82 8.58 -7.67
N TYR A 36 17.21 7.61 -6.97
CA TYR A 36 15.90 7.81 -6.40
C TYR A 36 15.79 7.23 -4.98
N THR A 37 14.88 7.80 -4.22
CA THR A 37 14.39 7.25 -2.95
C THR A 37 12.88 7.19 -2.98
N ASN A 38 12.31 6.14 -2.39
CA ASN A 38 10.88 5.97 -2.23
C ASN A 38 10.63 5.65 -0.75
N ASN A 39 9.93 6.53 -0.08
CA ASN A 39 9.72 6.40 1.36
C ASN A 39 8.38 7.03 1.77
N ALA A 40 7.53 6.23 2.42
CA ALA A 40 6.27 6.64 3.02
C ALA A 40 5.42 7.54 2.09
N GLY A 41 5.22 7.08 0.84
CA GLY A 41 4.41 7.81 -0.15
C GLY A 41 5.09 9.02 -0.76
N THR A 42 6.42 9.12 -0.68
CA THR A 42 7.20 10.17 -1.34
C THR A 42 8.28 9.55 -2.22
N LEU A 43 8.18 9.77 -3.52
CA LEU A 43 9.23 9.46 -4.49
C LEU A 43 10.06 10.72 -4.74
N THR A 44 11.35 10.61 -4.51
CA THR A 44 12.31 11.66 -4.87
C THR A 44 13.29 11.14 -5.92
N VAL A 45 13.41 11.82 -7.05
CA VAL A 45 14.39 11.52 -8.10
C VAL A 45 15.38 12.66 -8.16
N ASN A 46 16.66 12.35 -7.91
CA ASN A 46 17.76 13.30 -7.96
C ASN A 46 18.57 13.07 -9.25
N VAL A 47 18.52 14.02 -10.15
CA VAL A 47 19.29 13.99 -11.40
C VAL A 47 20.73 14.38 -11.09
N THR A 48 21.66 13.46 -11.32
CA THR A 48 23.08 13.67 -10.99
C THR A 48 23.90 14.08 -12.21
N SER A 49 23.58 13.57 -13.39
CA SER A 49 24.30 13.80 -14.64
C SER A 49 25.83 13.68 -14.55
N SER A 50 26.31 12.96 -13.53
CA SER A 50 27.75 12.88 -13.24
C SER A 50 28.50 11.90 -14.13
N VAL A 51 27.82 10.86 -14.64
CA VAL A 51 28.40 9.79 -15.47
C VAL A 51 27.69 9.73 -16.82
N ALA A 52 26.36 9.81 -16.82
CA ALA A 52 25.54 9.94 -18.02
C ALA A 52 24.73 11.23 -17.99
N THR A 53 24.63 11.91 -19.11
CA THR A 53 23.81 13.13 -19.20
C THR A 53 22.34 12.79 -19.13
N ALA A 54 21.62 13.38 -18.19
CA ALA A 54 20.17 13.31 -18.14
C ALA A 54 19.58 14.25 -19.21
N THR A 55 19.26 13.69 -20.35
CA THR A 55 18.62 14.44 -21.45
C THR A 55 17.14 14.68 -21.12
N THR A 56 16.52 15.70 -21.73
CA THR A 56 15.08 15.94 -21.65
C THR A 56 14.28 14.68 -22.04
N ALA A 57 14.74 13.94 -23.02
CA ALA A 57 14.09 12.68 -23.43
C ALA A 57 14.10 11.63 -22.31
N LEU A 58 15.23 11.46 -21.61
CA LEU A 58 15.32 10.53 -20.48
C LEU A 58 14.44 10.98 -19.30
N ILE A 59 14.41 12.27 -18.99
CA ILE A 59 13.57 12.78 -17.90
C ILE A 59 12.08 12.60 -18.22
N ASN A 60 11.66 12.91 -19.44
CA ASN A 60 10.28 12.69 -19.87
C ASN A 60 9.92 11.20 -19.82
N ASP A 61 10.84 10.33 -20.22
CA ASP A 61 10.65 8.89 -20.19
C ASP A 61 10.51 8.38 -18.74
N VAL A 62 11.34 8.86 -17.82
CA VAL A 62 11.19 8.55 -16.38
C VAL A 62 9.80 8.94 -15.87
N LEU A 63 9.34 10.16 -16.17
CA LEU A 63 8.03 10.65 -15.71
C LEU A 63 6.88 9.79 -16.26
N GLN A 64 6.95 9.34 -17.51
CA GLN A 64 5.93 8.50 -18.13
C GLN A 64 5.87 7.08 -17.55
N HIS A 65 6.95 6.63 -16.91
CA HIS A 65 7.07 5.28 -16.37
C HIS A 65 6.94 5.21 -14.85
N ILE A 66 6.65 6.31 -14.15
CA ILE A 66 6.33 6.28 -12.73
C ILE A 66 5.00 5.54 -12.53
N THR A 67 4.98 4.64 -11.56
CA THR A 67 3.79 3.89 -11.14
C THR A 67 3.45 4.20 -9.70
N TYR A 68 2.21 4.02 -9.34
CA TYR A 68 1.69 4.15 -7.99
C TYR A 68 0.91 2.89 -7.60
N GLN A 69 1.04 2.47 -6.35
CA GLN A 69 0.22 1.44 -5.72
C GLN A 69 -0.08 1.83 -4.27
N ASN A 70 -1.13 1.24 -3.71
CA ASN A 70 -1.49 1.37 -2.30
C ASN A 70 -1.71 -0.02 -1.69
N SER A 71 -1.12 -0.27 -0.53
CA SER A 71 -1.16 -1.56 0.16
C SER A 71 -2.17 -1.61 1.32
N SER A 72 -2.99 -0.57 1.49
CA SER A 72 -4.05 -0.57 2.50
C SER A 72 -5.19 -1.50 2.09
N ASN A 73 -5.71 -2.27 3.03
CA ASN A 73 -6.93 -3.06 2.82
C ASN A 73 -8.18 -2.18 2.76
N ASP A 74 -8.08 -0.93 3.23
CA ASP A 74 -9.18 0.04 3.24
C ASP A 74 -8.66 1.40 2.75
N PRO A 75 -8.27 1.51 1.47
CA PRO A 75 -7.77 2.75 0.91
C PRO A 75 -8.89 3.77 0.74
N ALA A 76 -8.55 5.05 0.81
CA ALA A 76 -9.46 6.11 0.38
C ALA A 76 -9.84 5.94 -1.09
N SER A 77 -11.04 6.37 -1.48
CA SER A 77 -11.54 6.25 -2.87
C SER A 77 -10.73 7.03 -3.90
N SER A 78 -9.87 7.94 -3.46
CA SER A 78 -8.93 8.66 -4.31
C SER A 78 -7.77 9.22 -3.51
N VAL A 79 -6.64 9.39 -4.18
CA VAL A 79 -5.47 10.10 -3.66
C VAL A 79 -5.05 11.16 -4.67
N GLN A 80 -4.70 12.34 -4.18
CA GLN A 80 -4.05 13.38 -4.98
C GLN A 80 -2.54 13.26 -4.79
N LEU A 81 -1.83 13.13 -5.90
CA LEU A 81 -0.38 13.11 -5.96
C LEU A 81 0.10 14.48 -6.44
N ASP A 82 0.77 15.21 -5.56
CA ASP A 82 1.36 16.49 -5.90
C ASP A 82 2.81 16.26 -6.34
N TRP A 83 3.23 16.93 -7.40
CA TRP A 83 4.58 16.86 -7.90
C TRP A 83 5.23 18.22 -7.99
N SER A 84 6.53 18.25 -7.81
CA SER A 84 7.37 19.40 -8.07
C SER A 84 8.59 18.98 -8.87
N PHE A 85 9.01 19.84 -9.79
CA PHE A 85 10.19 19.67 -10.61
C PHE A 85 11.05 20.93 -10.52
N SER A 86 12.34 20.77 -10.24
CA SER A 86 13.29 21.87 -10.15
C SER A 86 14.41 21.70 -11.15
N ASP A 87 14.81 22.78 -11.80
CA ASP A 87 15.96 22.83 -12.70
C ASP A 87 17.31 22.95 -11.95
N GLY A 88 17.25 23.15 -10.62
CA GLY A 88 18.45 23.24 -9.79
C GLY A 88 19.34 24.42 -10.10
N ASN A 89 18.80 25.52 -10.67
CA ASN A 89 19.57 26.73 -11.03
C ASN A 89 20.09 27.48 -9.79
N SER A 90 21.04 26.88 -9.07
CA SER A 90 21.69 27.52 -7.93
C SER A 90 22.81 28.46 -8.40
N GLY A 91 22.77 29.71 -7.96
CA GLY A 91 23.78 30.71 -8.31
C GLY A 91 23.68 31.29 -9.73
N ASP A 92 22.46 31.30 -10.29
CA ASP A 92 22.15 31.87 -11.61
C ASP A 92 22.97 31.26 -12.79
N ALA A 93 23.42 30.02 -12.65
CA ALA A 93 24.21 29.34 -13.69
C ALA A 93 23.43 29.14 -15.00
N GLN A 94 22.11 29.15 -14.94
CA GLN A 94 21.20 28.99 -16.10
C GLN A 94 20.48 30.31 -16.46
N GLY A 95 20.94 31.45 -15.93
CA GLY A 95 20.38 32.78 -16.14
C GLY A 95 19.76 33.36 -14.87
N THR A 96 19.49 34.69 -14.92
CA THR A 96 18.86 35.41 -13.82
C THR A 96 17.37 35.12 -13.75
N GLY A 97 16.85 34.73 -12.58
CA GLY A 97 15.44 34.38 -12.37
C GLY A 97 15.20 33.80 -10.98
N PRO A 98 13.99 33.20 -10.73
CA PRO A 98 13.77 32.43 -9.52
C PRO A 98 14.82 31.35 -9.38
N ASN A 99 15.44 31.22 -8.21
CA ASN A 99 16.56 30.33 -7.97
C ASN A 99 16.28 29.44 -6.75
N PRO A 100 16.02 28.12 -6.91
CA PRO A 100 15.85 27.40 -8.18
C PRO A 100 14.50 27.68 -8.85
N GLY A 101 14.42 27.53 -10.16
CA GLY A 101 13.15 27.49 -10.88
C GLY A 101 12.38 26.20 -10.52
N THR A 102 11.09 26.34 -10.20
CA THR A 102 10.28 25.19 -9.79
C THR A 102 8.94 25.17 -10.52
N GLY A 103 8.65 24.07 -11.22
CA GLY A 103 7.35 23.74 -11.75
C GLY A 103 6.59 22.81 -10.81
N THR A 104 5.29 23.00 -10.64
CA THR A 104 4.45 22.15 -9.79
C THR A 104 3.16 21.76 -10.49
N GLY A 105 2.56 20.69 -10.05
CA GLY A 105 1.24 20.25 -10.50
C GLY A 105 0.76 19.07 -9.66
N SER A 106 -0.39 18.50 -10.06
CA SER A 106 -0.98 17.37 -9.38
C SER A 106 -1.65 16.42 -10.36
N VAL A 107 -1.83 15.19 -9.91
CA VAL A 107 -2.64 14.16 -10.57
C VAL A 107 -3.47 13.45 -9.51
N THR A 108 -4.72 13.09 -9.84
CA THR A 108 -5.58 12.32 -8.95
C THR A 108 -5.66 10.89 -9.44
N VAL A 109 -5.40 9.95 -8.53
CA VAL A 109 -5.62 8.52 -8.74
C VAL A 109 -6.91 8.12 -8.05
N SER A 110 -7.86 7.56 -8.80
CA SER A 110 -9.07 6.95 -8.24
C SER A 110 -8.77 5.51 -7.83
N ILE A 111 -9.20 5.13 -6.64
CA ILE A 111 -8.97 3.80 -6.07
C ILE A 111 -10.35 3.16 -5.88
N THR A 112 -10.50 1.94 -6.37
CA THR A 112 -11.68 1.12 -6.07
C THR A 112 -11.31 0.18 -4.94
N ASN A 113 -11.96 0.35 -3.80
CA ASN A 113 -11.81 -0.57 -2.68
C ASN A 113 -12.42 -1.93 -3.04
N VAL A 114 -11.78 -3.00 -2.61
CA VAL A 114 -12.23 -4.39 -2.79
C VAL A 114 -12.45 -4.96 -1.40
N ASN A 115 -13.61 -5.58 -1.19
CA ASN A 115 -13.95 -6.19 0.10
C ASN A 115 -12.95 -7.28 0.49
N ASP A 116 -12.36 -7.14 1.65
CA ASP A 116 -11.47 -8.12 2.25
C ASP A 116 -12.25 -9.10 3.15
N ALA A 117 -11.75 -10.33 3.25
CA ALA A 117 -12.37 -11.31 4.13
C ALA A 117 -12.14 -10.92 5.61
N PRO A 118 -13.18 -11.00 6.46
CA PRO A 118 -13.00 -10.76 7.89
C PRO A 118 -12.08 -11.81 8.51
N THR A 119 -11.42 -11.44 9.59
CA THR A 119 -10.60 -12.35 10.38
C THR A 119 -11.25 -12.63 11.72
N LEU A 120 -11.07 -13.85 12.21
CA LEU A 120 -11.43 -14.24 13.56
C LEU A 120 -10.27 -15.04 14.15
N SER A 121 -9.81 -14.64 15.31
CA SER A 121 -8.89 -15.42 16.13
C SER A 121 -9.55 -15.74 17.48
N ALA A 122 -9.30 -16.94 17.99
CA ALA A 122 -9.73 -17.36 19.31
C ALA A 122 -8.83 -18.50 19.79
N THR A 123 -8.64 -18.62 21.10
CA THR A 123 -7.94 -19.75 21.69
C THR A 123 -8.96 -20.83 22.06
N GLY A 124 -8.83 -22.03 21.51
CA GLY A 124 -9.61 -23.19 21.93
C GLY A 124 -9.25 -23.58 23.36
N LEU A 125 -10.25 -23.88 24.18
CA LEU A 125 -10.08 -24.28 25.58
C LEU A 125 -9.99 -25.79 25.76
N ASP A 126 -10.40 -26.57 24.76
CA ASP A 126 -10.47 -28.05 24.79
C ASP A 126 -11.09 -28.58 26.11
N PRO A 127 -12.27 -28.10 26.49
CA PRO A 127 -12.85 -28.40 27.79
C PRO A 127 -13.28 -29.86 27.88
N THR A 128 -13.21 -30.43 29.08
CA THR A 128 -13.89 -31.68 29.37
C THR A 128 -15.31 -31.38 29.84
N TYR A 129 -16.30 -31.78 29.08
CA TYR A 129 -17.69 -31.71 29.50
C TYR A 129 -18.07 -32.96 30.33
N ILE A 130 -18.72 -32.75 31.45
CA ILE A 130 -19.27 -33.81 32.30
C ILE A 130 -20.79 -33.87 32.09
N GLU A 131 -21.32 -35.03 31.75
CA GLU A 131 -22.76 -35.23 31.55
C GLU A 131 -23.58 -34.72 32.76
N GLY A 132 -24.60 -33.91 32.47
CA GLY A 132 -25.44 -33.30 33.50
C GLY A 132 -24.84 -32.07 34.19
N ALA A 133 -23.62 -31.66 33.85
CA ALA A 133 -23.01 -30.43 34.32
C ALA A 133 -23.50 -29.23 33.51
N ALA A 134 -23.10 -28.02 33.94
CA ALA A 134 -23.29 -26.80 33.15
C ALA A 134 -22.48 -26.85 31.84
N ALA A 135 -22.96 -26.12 30.84
CA ALA A 135 -22.26 -25.98 29.54
C ALA A 135 -20.83 -25.46 29.76
N ALA A 136 -19.92 -25.91 28.93
CA ALA A 136 -18.52 -25.53 28.98
C ALA A 136 -18.19 -24.50 27.90
N ASP A 137 -17.39 -23.52 28.26
CA ASP A 137 -16.87 -22.53 27.31
C ASP A 137 -15.88 -23.19 26.34
N LEU A 138 -16.02 -22.90 25.06
CA LEU A 138 -15.19 -23.50 24.01
C LEU A 138 -13.97 -22.65 23.66
N TYR A 139 -14.07 -21.34 23.80
CA TYR A 139 -13.04 -20.40 23.35
C TYR A 139 -12.78 -19.30 24.37
N SER A 140 -11.57 -18.79 24.38
CA SER A 140 -11.18 -17.60 25.10
C SER A 140 -10.48 -16.58 24.21
N GLY A 141 -10.53 -15.30 24.59
CA GLY A 141 -9.86 -14.20 23.93
C GLY A 141 -10.24 -14.05 22.44
N PRO A 142 -11.54 -14.12 22.07
CA PRO A 142 -11.92 -13.96 20.67
C PRO A 142 -11.62 -12.53 20.23
N ALA A 143 -11.06 -12.40 19.01
CA ALA A 143 -10.87 -11.12 18.32
C ALA A 143 -11.33 -11.26 16.87
N ALA A 144 -12.41 -10.57 16.55
CA ALA A 144 -12.96 -10.49 15.21
C ALA A 144 -12.64 -9.11 14.61
N ASN A 145 -12.28 -9.08 13.33
CA ASN A 145 -11.98 -7.84 12.61
C ASN A 145 -12.54 -7.94 11.20
N THR A 146 -13.29 -6.92 10.76
CA THR A 146 -13.76 -6.80 9.36
C THR A 146 -12.64 -6.47 8.39
N VAL A 147 -11.51 -5.97 8.91
CA VAL A 147 -10.34 -5.46 8.15
C VAL A 147 -10.59 -4.09 7.51
N GLU A 148 -11.84 -3.76 7.23
CA GLU A 148 -12.25 -2.50 6.63
C GLU A 148 -12.75 -1.54 7.72
N THR A 149 -12.11 -0.41 7.87
CA THR A 149 -12.32 0.49 9.03
C THR A 149 -13.11 1.75 8.69
N THR A 150 -13.16 2.15 7.42
CA THR A 150 -13.82 3.39 6.98
C THR A 150 -15.21 3.17 6.43
N ASN A 151 -15.53 1.95 6.03
CA ASN A 151 -16.85 1.61 5.51
C ASN A 151 -17.78 1.15 6.63
N THR A 152 -18.67 2.03 7.08
CA THR A 152 -19.67 1.70 8.12
C THR A 152 -20.69 0.64 7.68
N ALA A 153 -20.69 0.22 6.43
CA ALA A 153 -21.52 -0.88 5.92
C ALA A 153 -20.91 -2.26 6.17
N ASP A 154 -19.60 -2.31 6.47
CA ASP A 154 -18.94 -3.57 6.80
C ASP A 154 -19.40 -4.11 8.14
N ARG A 155 -20.01 -5.29 8.07
CA ARG A 155 -20.59 -5.97 9.23
C ARG A 155 -20.34 -7.45 9.13
N PHE A 156 -20.19 -8.09 10.28
CA PHE A 156 -20.30 -9.55 10.35
C PHE A 156 -21.76 -9.96 10.06
N ALA A 157 -21.94 -10.81 9.08
CA ALA A 157 -23.26 -11.28 8.67
C ALA A 157 -23.67 -12.54 9.44
N SER A 158 -22.73 -13.46 9.66
CA SER A 158 -23.00 -14.74 10.32
C SER A 158 -21.72 -15.37 10.87
N MET A 159 -21.90 -16.20 11.87
CA MET A 159 -20.90 -17.14 12.36
C MET A 159 -21.55 -18.53 12.38
N SER A 160 -20.83 -19.56 11.94
CA SER A 160 -21.31 -20.93 11.95
C SER A 160 -20.34 -21.83 12.69
N LEU A 161 -20.84 -22.57 13.68
CA LEU A 161 -20.14 -23.66 14.31
C LEU A 161 -20.84 -24.97 13.93
N THR A 162 -20.06 -25.99 13.58
CA THR A 162 -20.60 -27.29 13.19
C THR A 162 -19.90 -28.36 13.99
N VAL A 163 -20.69 -29.25 14.63
CA VAL A 163 -20.18 -30.47 15.23
C VAL A 163 -19.97 -31.47 14.11
N THR A 164 -18.74 -31.90 13.86
CA THR A 164 -18.40 -32.80 12.75
C THR A 164 -18.31 -34.26 13.13
N ASN A 165 -18.24 -34.57 14.43
CA ASN A 165 -18.12 -35.93 14.96
C ASN A 165 -19.26 -36.22 15.94
N VAL A 166 -20.49 -36.13 15.45
CA VAL A 166 -21.70 -36.33 16.24
C VAL A 166 -21.87 -37.84 16.54
N SER A 167 -21.80 -38.23 17.80
CA SER A 167 -21.99 -39.61 18.24
C SER A 167 -23.40 -39.87 18.85
N ASP A 168 -23.99 -38.85 19.48
CA ASP A 168 -25.28 -38.95 20.18
C ASP A 168 -26.44 -38.23 19.49
N GLY A 169 -26.25 -37.83 18.22
CA GLY A 169 -27.31 -37.26 17.40
C GLY A 169 -27.89 -35.98 17.99
N ALA A 170 -29.22 -35.95 18.19
CA ALA A 170 -29.92 -34.75 18.67
C ALA A 170 -29.65 -34.39 20.15
N ASN A 171 -28.88 -35.17 20.88
CA ASN A 171 -28.52 -34.86 22.27
C ASN A 171 -27.29 -33.96 22.37
N GLU A 172 -26.56 -33.75 21.28
CA GLU A 172 -25.48 -32.80 21.23
C GLU A 172 -26.02 -31.39 20.90
N ILE A 173 -25.94 -30.48 21.84
CA ILE A 173 -26.52 -29.14 21.75
C ILE A 173 -25.44 -28.09 21.91
N LEU A 174 -25.37 -27.15 20.95
CA LEU A 174 -24.62 -25.90 21.10
C LEU A 174 -25.54 -24.86 21.75
N ASN A 175 -25.22 -24.43 22.97
CA ASN A 175 -25.95 -23.38 23.66
C ASN A 175 -25.28 -22.02 23.38
N ILE A 176 -26.11 -20.98 23.17
CA ILE A 176 -25.72 -19.60 22.93
C ILE A 176 -26.27 -18.76 24.09
#